data_aa4281ce99104e654c79e8a821df35c6
#
_entry.id   aa4281ce99104e654c79e8a821df35c6
#
_cell.length_a   1.000
_cell.length_b   1.000
_cell.length_c   1.000
_cell.angle_alpha   90.00
_cell.angle_beta   90.00
_cell.angle_gamma   90.00
#
_symmetry.space_group_name_H-M   'P 1'
#
loop_
_entity.id
_entity.type
_entity.pdbx_description
1 polymer ?
#
loop_
_entity_poly.entity_id
_entity_poly.type
_entity_poly.pdbx_seq_one_letter_code
_entity_poly.pdbx_strand_id
1 'polypeptide(L)'
;MNKWVQNVVSKWKTEGVKINNGTSLGDIEALESVLDFKFPDDFKDFYLAIDGFKDLDWQEHMFYFWPLEKIIEEFNESLDKNFIGFCDFLLASHYIGFKKNQTGIFKMYSISDRAEDNSIAQTFEEVVGMINSRSDLIY
;
A
#
# COMPACT_ATOMS: atom_id res chain seq x y z
N MET A 1 14.30 6.98 -11.91
CA MET A 1 13.35 6.81 -10.80
C MET A 1 12.65 8.14 -10.52
N ASN A 2 11.38 8.08 -10.25
CA ASN A 2 10.57 9.24 -9.93
C ASN A 2 11.07 9.92 -8.64
N LYS A 3 11.11 11.26 -8.64
CA LYS A 3 11.71 12.01 -7.52
C LYS A 3 10.98 11.81 -6.19
N TRP A 4 9.66 11.75 -6.20
CA TRP A 4 8.94 11.54 -4.95
C TRP A 4 9.23 10.15 -4.36
N VAL A 5 9.37 9.15 -5.21
CA VAL A 5 9.76 7.80 -4.77
C VAL A 5 11.16 7.79 -4.21
N GLN A 6 12.12 8.46 -4.88
CA GLN A 6 13.49 8.59 -4.37
C GLN A 6 13.52 9.20 -2.98
N ASN A 7 12.76 10.27 -2.77
CA ASN A 7 12.72 10.96 -1.48
C ASN A 7 12.16 10.08 -0.37
N VAL A 8 11.08 9.34 -0.64
CA VAL A 8 10.47 8.42 0.31
C VAL A 8 11.41 7.27 0.65
N VAL A 9 12.02 6.65 -0.35
CA VAL A 9 12.94 5.53 -0.16
C VAL A 9 14.16 5.99 0.65
N SER A 10 14.72 7.17 0.34
CA SER A 10 15.85 7.72 1.09
C SER A 10 15.48 7.96 2.56
N LYS A 11 14.30 8.52 2.81
CA LYS A 11 13.80 8.75 4.17
C LYS A 11 13.75 7.44 4.96
N TRP A 12 13.11 6.43 4.40
CA TRP A 12 12.97 5.14 5.09
C TRP A 12 14.30 4.42 5.30
N LYS A 13 15.21 4.47 4.32
CA LYS A 13 16.55 3.90 4.49
C LYS A 13 17.31 4.60 5.60
N THR A 14 17.23 5.92 5.68
CA THR A 14 17.86 6.71 6.74
C THR A 14 17.29 6.34 8.11
N GLU A 15 16.00 6.04 8.18
CA GLU A 15 15.34 5.63 9.42
C GLU A 15 15.59 4.16 9.79
N GLY A 16 16.27 3.42 8.93
CA GLY A 16 16.58 2.01 9.20
C GLY A 16 15.47 1.03 8.88
N VAL A 17 14.45 1.42 8.12
CA VAL A 17 13.38 0.52 7.71
C VAL A 17 13.94 -0.54 6.76
N LYS A 18 13.59 -1.80 7.00
CA LYS A 18 13.98 -2.92 6.15
C LYS A 18 13.10 -2.94 4.91
N ILE A 19 13.72 -2.82 3.76
CA ILE A 19 13.04 -2.66 2.47
C ILE A 19 13.43 -3.79 1.54
N ASN A 20 12.45 -4.37 0.83
CA ASN A 20 12.73 -5.32 -0.25
C ASN A 20 13.21 -4.56 -1.49
N ASN A 21 14.00 -5.24 -2.32
CA ASN A 21 14.33 -4.73 -3.65
C ASN A 21 13.05 -4.56 -4.46
N GLY A 22 13.08 -3.65 -5.44
CA GLY A 22 11.94 -3.41 -6.31
C GLY A 22 11.53 -4.65 -7.10
N THR A 23 10.25 -4.71 -7.45
CA THR A 23 9.70 -5.75 -8.31
C THR A 23 9.81 -5.36 -9.78
N SER A 24 9.37 -6.22 -10.68
CA SER A 24 9.35 -5.96 -12.12
C SER A 24 7.96 -5.50 -12.57
N LEU A 25 7.92 -4.79 -13.71
CA LEU A 25 6.64 -4.42 -14.33
C LEU A 25 5.82 -5.67 -14.66
N GLY A 26 6.48 -6.74 -15.11
CA GLY A 26 5.82 -8.01 -15.40
C GLY A 26 5.12 -8.62 -14.18
N ASP A 27 5.76 -8.55 -13.01
CA ASP A 27 5.16 -9.05 -11.76
C ASP A 27 3.97 -8.19 -11.33
N ILE A 28 4.05 -6.87 -11.53
CA ILE A 28 2.93 -5.98 -11.26
C ILE A 28 1.75 -6.30 -12.18
N GLU A 29 2.01 -6.47 -13.47
CA GLU A 29 0.98 -6.82 -14.46
C GLU A 29 0.33 -8.18 -14.18
N ALA A 30 1.12 -9.15 -13.74
CA ALA A 30 0.61 -10.47 -13.35
C ALA A 30 -0.35 -10.33 -12.15
N LEU A 31 0.01 -9.51 -11.18
CA LEU A 31 -0.86 -9.24 -10.03
C LEU A 31 -2.15 -8.54 -10.47
N GLU A 32 -2.04 -7.55 -11.35
CA GLU A 32 -3.22 -6.86 -11.90
C GLU A 32 -4.20 -7.84 -12.55
N SER A 33 -3.68 -8.82 -13.28
CA SER A 33 -4.52 -9.84 -13.91
C SER A 33 -5.26 -10.71 -12.90
N VAL A 34 -4.56 -11.12 -11.84
CA VAL A 34 -5.15 -11.94 -10.77
C VAL A 34 -6.21 -11.15 -10.00
N LEU A 35 -5.95 -9.90 -9.71
CA LEU A 35 -6.87 -9.04 -8.96
C LEU A 35 -8.02 -8.49 -9.80
N ASP A 36 -7.88 -8.52 -11.14
CA ASP A 36 -8.78 -7.83 -12.07
C ASP A 36 -8.85 -6.33 -11.72
N PHE A 37 -7.67 -5.70 -11.60
CA PHE A 37 -7.53 -4.29 -11.21
C PHE A 37 -6.26 -3.70 -11.82
N LYS A 38 -6.33 -2.46 -12.31
CA LYS A 38 -5.17 -1.73 -12.83
C LYS A 38 -4.67 -0.74 -11.78
N PHE A 39 -3.44 -0.93 -11.33
CA PHE A 39 -2.81 0.01 -10.39
C PHE A 39 -2.50 1.34 -11.08
N PRO A 40 -2.60 2.46 -10.36
CA PRO A 40 -2.19 3.76 -10.90
C PRO A 40 -0.65 3.83 -11.07
N ASP A 41 -0.20 4.77 -11.90
CA ASP A 41 1.21 4.90 -12.23
C ASP A 41 2.10 5.19 -11.01
N ASP A 42 1.62 5.97 -10.04
CA ASP A 42 2.39 6.28 -8.83
C ASP A 42 2.63 5.03 -7.98
N PHE A 43 1.67 4.11 -7.90
CA PHE A 43 1.86 2.82 -7.25
C PHE A 43 2.92 1.99 -7.97
N LYS A 44 2.85 1.94 -9.30
CA LYS A 44 3.84 1.20 -10.10
C LYS A 44 5.25 1.75 -9.92
N ASP A 45 5.40 3.08 -9.98
CA ASP A 45 6.69 3.74 -9.76
C ASP A 45 7.30 3.36 -8.41
N PHE A 46 6.47 3.34 -7.38
CA PHE A 46 6.89 2.98 -6.03
C PHE A 46 7.34 1.51 -5.95
N TYR A 47 6.54 0.58 -6.48
CA TYR A 47 6.85 -0.85 -6.37
C TYR A 47 7.98 -1.30 -7.29
N LEU A 48 8.26 -0.57 -8.36
CA LEU A 48 9.47 -0.79 -9.16
C LEU A 48 10.73 -0.42 -8.39
N ALA A 49 10.63 0.48 -7.42
CA ALA A 49 11.77 0.87 -6.57
C ALA A 49 11.90 -0.02 -5.32
N ILE A 50 10.79 -0.33 -4.66
CA ILE A 50 10.77 -1.21 -3.48
C ILE A 50 9.52 -2.09 -3.51
N ASP A 51 9.67 -3.37 -3.22
CA ASP A 51 8.56 -4.32 -3.12
C ASP A 51 8.12 -4.41 -1.66
N GLY A 52 7.62 -3.30 -1.13
CA GLY A 52 7.19 -3.20 0.25
C GLY A 52 8.33 -3.35 1.26
N PHE A 53 7.95 -3.57 2.52
CA PHE A 53 8.92 -3.72 3.61
C PHE A 53 9.24 -5.18 3.86
N LYS A 54 10.48 -5.45 4.32
CA LYS A 54 10.99 -6.78 4.57
C LYS A 54 10.76 -7.18 6.04
N ASP A 55 10.53 -8.47 6.27
CA ASP A 55 10.44 -9.04 7.63
C ASP A 55 9.37 -8.39 8.50
N LEU A 56 8.24 -8.00 7.90
CA LEU A 56 7.14 -7.36 8.60
C LEU A 56 7.55 -6.05 9.29
N ASP A 57 8.60 -5.39 8.81
CA ASP A 57 9.05 -4.13 9.40
C ASP A 57 8.05 -3.00 9.14
N TRP A 58 8.14 -1.94 9.92
CA TRP A 58 7.29 -0.77 9.75
C TRP A 58 8.10 0.51 9.82
N GLN A 59 7.54 1.61 9.24
CA GLN A 59 8.15 2.92 9.33
C GLN A 59 7.84 3.57 10.70
N GLU A 60 8.34 4.77 10.96
CA GLU A 60 8.28 5.42 12.29
C GLU A 60 6.88 5.57 12.87
N HIS A 61 5.83 5.60 12.05
CA HIS A 61 4.44 5.73 12.50
C HIS A 61 3.69 4.40 12.49
N MET A 62 4.43 3.28 12.45
CA MET A 62 3.91 1.92 12.60
C MET A 62 3.04 1.45 11.43
N PHE A 63 3.30 1.97 10.23
CA PHE A 63 2.68 1.48 9.01
C PHE A 63 3.62 0.52 8.28
N TYR A 64 3.06 -0.60 7.81
CA TYR A 64 3.76 -1.64 7.09
C TYR A 64 3.24 -1.70 5.66
N PHE A 65 4.08 -1.33 4.69
CA PHE A 65 3.76 -1.45 3.26
C PHE A 65 4.05 -2.87 2.80
N TRP A 66 3.04 -3.51 2.23
CA TRP A 66 3.10 -4.93 1.89
C TRP A 66 3.88 -5.21 0.61
N PRO A 67 4.67 -6.31 0.57
CA PRO A 67 5.14 -6.86 -0.70
C PRO A 67 3.96 -7.30 -1.57
N LEU A 68 4.16 -7.39 -2.89
CA LEU A 68 3.10 -7.82 -3.80
C LEU A 68 2.51 -9.19 -3.40
N GLU A 69 3.36 -10.10 -2.93
CA GLU A 69 2.92 -11.42 -2.46
C GLU A 69 1.89 -11.31 -1.34
N LYS A 70 2.10 -10.41 -0.40
CA LYS A 70 1.16 -10.20 0.70
C LYS A 70 -0.14 -9.52 0.22
N ILE A 71 -0.06 -8.65 -0.77
CA ILE A 71 -1.26 -8.02 -1.34
C ILE A 71 -2.23 -9.08 -1.85
N ILE A 72 -1.74 -10.07 -2.60
CA ILE A 72 -2.62 -11.13 -3.12
C ILE A 72 -3.10 -12.07 -2.00
N GLU A 73 -2.26 -12.41 -1.04
CA GLU A 73 -2.65 -13.26 0.09
C GLU A 73 -3.79 -12.63 0.89
N GLU A 74 -3.68 -11.36 1.22
CA GLU A 74 -4.71 -10.64 1.98
C GLU A 74 -5.99 -10.47 1.16
N PHE A 75 -5.87 -10.20 -0.13
CA PHE A 75 -7.02 -10.11 -1.02
C PHE A 75 -7.80 -11.43 -1.05
N ASN A 76 -7.10 -12.55 -1.12
CA ASN A 76 -7.74 -13.86 -1.17
C ASN A 76 -8.49 -14.19 0.12
N GLU A 77 -8.04 -13.69 1.26
CA GLU A 77 -8.66 -13.93 2.57
C GLU A 77 -9.76 -12.92 2.91
N SER A 78 -9.76 -11.77 2.25
CA SER A 78 -10.72 -10.69 2.55
C SER A 78 -12.12 -11.03 2.02
N LEU A 79 -13.15 -10.64 2.79
CA LEU A 79 -14.55 -10.74 2.35
C LEU A 79 -14.89 -9.70 1.30
N ASP A 80 -14.32 -8.51 1.39
CA ASP A 80 -14.58 -7.43 0.44
C ASP A 80 -13.66 -7.55 -0.78
N LYS A 81 -14.15 -8.22 -1.82
CA LYS A 81 -13.40 -8.41 -3.07
C LYS A 81 -13.32 -7.15 -3.93
N ASN A 82 -13.92 -6.05 -3.49
CA ASN A 82 -13.77 -4.75 -4.11
C ASN A 82 -12.57 -3.97 -3.54
N PHE A 83 -12.05 -4.40 -2.38
CA PHE A 83 -10.95 -3.73 -1.69
C PHE A 83 -9.62 -4.43 -1.95
N ILE A 84 -8.59 -3.67 -2.31
CA ILE A 84 -7.23 -4.18 -2.51
C ILE A 84 -6.31 -3.43 -1.56
N GLY A 85 -5.98 -4.05 -0.43
CA GLY A 85 -5.09 -3.47 0.56
C GLY A 85 -3.63 -3.55 0.13
N PHE A 86 -2.84 -2.56 0.55
CA PHE A 86 -1.39 -2.56 0.32
C PHE A 86 -0.59 -2.18 1.57
N CYS A 87 -1.26 -1.85 2.65
CA CYS A 87 -0.61 -1.35 3.86
C CYS A 87 -1.51 -1.60 5.06
N ASP A 88 -0.89 -1.84 6.22
CA ASP A 88 -1.64 -1.88 7.47
C ASP A 88 -0.96 -1.05 8.55
N PHE A 89 -1.75 -0.67 9.56
CA PHE A 89 -1.31 0.06 10.73
C PHE A 89 -1.26 -0.87 11.93
N LEU A 90 -0.14 -0.83 12.66
CA LEU A 90 0.03 -1.44 13.98
C LEU A 90 -0.48 -2.90 14.02
N LEU A 91 0.18 -3.78 13.29
CA LEU A 91 -0.15 -5.22 13.26
C LEU A 91 -1.60 -5.47 12.88
N ALA A 92 -2.02 -4.88 11.77
CA ALA A 92 -3.36 -5.08 11.20
C ALA A 92 -4.51 -4.51 12.04
N SER A 93 -4.27 -3.42 12.76
CA SER A 93 -5.35 -2.69 13.44
C SER A 93 -6.34 -2.09 12.44
N HIS A 94 -5.85 -1.62 11.30
CA HIS A 94 -6.67 -1.33 10.14
C HIS A 94 -5.82 -1.40 8.87
N TYR A 95 -6.49 -1.44 7.72
CA TYR A 95 -5.89 -1.59 6.40
C TYR A 95 -6.11 -0.35 5.55
N ILE A 96 -5.18 -0.09 4.63
CA ILE A 96 -5.28 0.99 3.64
C ILE A 96 -5.16 0.37 2.26
N GLY A 97 -6.02 0.76 1.33
CA GLY A 97 -6.02 0.20 -0.01
C GLY A 97 -6.88 0.92 -1.02
N PHE A 98 -6.97 0.32 -2.20
CA PHE A 98 -7.79 0.80 -3.31
C PHE A 98 -9.16 0.12 -3.29
N LYS A 99 -10.13 0.73 -3.97
CA LYS A 99 -11.39 0.06 -4.36
C LYS A 99 -11.42 -0.09 -5.87
N LYS A 100 -11.91 -1.23 -6.35
CA LYS A 100 -11.95 -1.52 -7.80
C LYS A 100 -12.81 -0.55 -8.58
N ASN A 101 -13.88 -0.05 -7.98
CA ASN A 101 -14.91 0.74 -8.67
C ASN A 101 -14.91 2.22 -8.28
N GLN A 102 -13.93 2.67 -7.52
CA GLN A 102 -13.85 4.07 -7.09
C GLN A 102 -12.40 4.55 -7.11
N THR A 103 -12.21 5.80 -7.52
CA THR A 103 -10.91 6.47 -7.44
C THR A 103 -10.63 6.85 -5.99
N GLY A 104 -9.36 6.75 -5.57
CA GLY A 104 -8.93 7.17 -4.25
C GLY A 104 -8.40 6.04 -3.40
N ILE A 105 -8.09 6.38 -2.15
CA ILE A 105 -7.53 5.46 -1.15
C ILE A 105 -8.51 5.39 0.01
N PHE A 106 -8.70 4.19 0.55
CA PHE A 106 -9.74 3.89 1.54
C PHE A 106 -9.18 3.09 2.71
N LYS A 107 -9.89 3.15 3.85
CA LYS A 107 -9.57 2.32 5.04
C LYS A 107 -10.55 1.15 5.15
N MET A 108 -10.07 0.07 5.76
CA MET A 108 -10.89 -1.08 6.12
C MET A 108 -10.41 -1.59 7.48
N TYR A 109 -11.31 -1.76 8.44
CA TYR A 109 -10.92 -2.09 9.81
C TYR A 109 -10.74 -3.59 10.07
N SER A 110 -11.29 -4.44 9.21
CA SER A 110 -11.17 -5.89 9.39
C SER A 110 -11.31 -6.61 8.04
N ILE A 111 -10.60 -7.73 7.89
CA ILE A 111 -10.73 -8.58 6.69
C ILE A 111 -12.11 -9.24 6.60
N SER A 112 -12.86 -9.28 7.69
CA SER A 112 -14.23 -9.80 7.72
C SER A 112 -15.28 -8.70 7.59
N ASP A 113 -14.86 -7.49 7.25
CA ASP A 113 -15.71 -6.33 7.05
C ASP A 113 -15.57 -5.84 5.60
N ARG A 114 -16.17 -4.72 5.29
CA ARG A 114 -15.99 -4.04 4.00
C ARG A 114 -15.28 -2.70 4.21
N ALA A 115 -14.68 -2.19 3.14
CA ALA A 115 -13.98 -0.91 3.19
C ALA A 115 -14.95 0.24 3.48
N GLU A 116 -14.40 1.28 4.14
CA GLU A 116 -15.16 2.51 4.43
C GLU A 116 -15.61 3.18 3.15
N ASP A 117 -16.73 3.90 3.19
CA ASP A 117 -17.31 4.54 2.00
C ASP A 117 -16.53 5.77 1.54
N ASN A 118 -15.94 6.51 2.47
CA ASN A 118 -15.23 7.76 2.18
C ASN A 118 -13.74 7.53 1.96
N SER A 119 -13.18 8.14 0.92
CA SER A 119 -11.74 8.09 0.69
C SER A 119 -10.99 8.95 1.72
N ILE A 120 -9.77 8.51 2.06
CA ILE A 120 -8.87 9.27 2.94
C ILE A 120 -7.84 10.06 2.15
N ALA A 121 -7.64 9.73 0.89
CA ALA A 121 -6.71 10.38 -0.03
C ALA A 121 -7.17 10.12 -1.46
N GLN A 122 -6.69 10.91 -2.40
CA GLN A 122 -7.03 10.76 -3.80
C GLN A 122 -6.07 9.86 -4.56
N THR A 123 -4.79 9.85 -4.19
CA THR A 123 -3.75 9.12 -4.90
C THR A 123 -2.87 8.33 -3.94
N PHE A 124 -2.15 7.36 -4.48
CA PHE A 124 -1.17 6.58 -3.73
C PHE A 124 -0.05 7.47 -3.18
N GLU A 125 0.48 8.37 -4.01
CA GLU A 125 1.51 9.32 -3.58
C GLU A 125 1.03 10.15 -2.39
N GLU A 126 -0.20 10.64 -2.45
CA GLU A 126 -0.77 11.45 -1.37
C GLU A 126 -0.84 10.67 -0.06
N VAL A 127 -1.33 9.42 -0.09
CA VAL A 127 -1.46 8.65 1.15
C VAL A 127 -0.09 8.29 1.73
N VAL A 128 0.91 8.01 0.90
CA VAL A 128 2.28 7.79 1.39
C VAL A 128 2.78 9.03 2.13
N GLY A 129 2.56 10.21 1.57
CA GLY A 129 2.91 11.47 2.23
C GLY A 129 2.18 11.69 3.55
N MET A 130 0.89 11.35 3.60
CA MET A 130 0.09 11.45 4.82
C MET A 130 0.59 10.49 5.91
N ILE A 131 0.96 9.28 5.55
CA ILE A 131 1.54 8.29 6.47
C ILE A 131 2.85 8.82 7.05
N ASN A 132 3.73 9.33 6.20
CA ASN A 132 5.03 9.85 6.63
C ASN A 132 4.92 11.13 7.46
N SER A 133 3.90 11.94 7.24
CA SER A 133 3.67 13.18 8.01
C SER A 133 2.76 13.00 9.23
N ARG A 134 2.28 11.77 9.46
CA ARG A 134 1.38 11.43 10.56
C ARG A 134 0.07 12.21 10.52
N SER A 135 -0.55 12.28 9.36
CA SER A 135 -1.86 12.94 9.22
C SER A 135 -2.92 12.20 10.05
N ASP A 136 -3.80 12.96 10.73
CA ASP A 136 -4.88 12.37 11.53
C ASP A 136 -5.87 11.57 10.67
N LEU A 137 -5.96 11.87 9.38
CA LEU A 137 -6.92 11.21 8.48
C LEU A 137 -6.62 9.73 8.21
N ILE A 138 -5.38 9.28 8.46
CA ILE A 138 -4.98 7.90 8.19
C ILE A 138 -5.24 6.95 9.37
N TYR A 139 -5.60 7.45 10.53
CA TYR A 139 -5.84 6.63 11.73
C TYR A 139 -7.30 6.25 11.97
#